data_3ef9f4c62929d0ba3c37a2735387825a
#
_entry.id   3ef9f4c62929d0ba3c37a2735387825a
#
_cell.length_a   1.000
_cell.length_b   1.000
_cell.length_c   1.000
_cell.angle_alpha   90.00
_cell.angle_beta   90.00
_cell.angle_gamma   90.00
#
_symmetry.space_group_name_H-M   'P 1'
#
loop_
_entity.id
_entity.type
_entity.pdbx_description
1 polymer ?
#
loop_
_entity_poly.entity_id
_entity_poly.type
_entity_poly.pdbx_seq_one_letter_code
_entity_poly.pdbx_strand_id
1 'polypeptide(L)' 'MHNPALTEFIGVHFIDMAPKIEEQVILNEDGSFSIFINARLNWERQMAAYQHAIRHIMEDDFSKECAD' A
#
# COMPACT_ATOMS: atom_id res chain seq x y z
N MET A 1 15.37 -8.73 -17.78
CA MET A 1 14.98 -9.40 -16.84
C MET A 1 13.85 -8.84 -16.24
N HIS A 2 13.03 -9.48 -15.85
CA HIS A 2 11.93 -8.94 -15.39
C HIS A 2 11.97 -8.82 -13.97
N ASN A 3 11.29 -7.93 -13.52
CA ASN A 3 11.13 -7.72 -12.23
C ASN A 3 10.19 -8.66 -11.71
N PRO A 4 10.55 -9.43 -10.84
CA PRO A 4 9.67 -10.40 -10.33
C PRO A 4 8.56 -9.71 -9.81
N ALA A 5 7.78 -9.61 -10.21
CA ALA A 5 6.70 -9.19 -9.77
C ALA A 5 6.73 -8.41 -8.61
N LEU A 6 6.41 -7.18 -8.80
CA LEU A 6 6.19 -6.36 -7.71
C LEU A 6 5.29 -7.03 -6.74
N THR A 7 4.33 -7.82 -7.21
CA THR A 7 3.37 -8.43 -6.33
C THR A 7 3.98 -9.38 -5.35
N GLU A 8 5.14 -9.90 -5.63
CA GLU A 8 5.78 -10.79 -4.67
C GLU A 8 6.28 -10.05 -3.47
N PHE A 9 6.38 -8.73 -3.56
CA PHE A 9 6.92 -7.95 -2.48
C PHE A 9 5.87 -7.05 -1.86
N ILE A 10 4.61 -7.29 -2.11
CA ILE A 10 3.55 -6.47 -1.56
C ILE A 10 2.57 -7.36 -0.82
N GLY A 11 2.43 -7.13 0.48
CA GLY A 11 1.43 -7.82 1.27
C GLY A 11 0.24 -6.93 1.48
N VAL A 12 -0.95 -7.46 1.34
CA VAL A 12 -2.17 -6.68 1.51
C VAL A 12 -2.94 -7.25 2.67
N HIS A 13 -3.32 -6.39 3.61
CA HIS A 13 -4.01 -6.81 4.81
C HIS A 13 -5.23 -5.93 5.02
N PHE A 14 -6.34 -6.54 5.39
CA PHE A 14 -7.55 -5.81 5.69
C PHE A 14 -7.74 -5.85 7.20
N ILE A 15 -7.65 -4.68 7.83
CA ILE A 15 -7.79 -4.61 9.28
C ILE A 15 -8.69 -3.45 9.65
N ASP A 16 -9.24 -3.48 10.84
CA ASP A 16 -10.04 -2.37 11.33
C ASP A 16 -9.12 -1.21 11.62
N MET A 17 -9.47 -0.06 11.09
CA MET A 17 -8.69 1.15 11.29
C MET A 17 -9.63 2.26 11.69
N ALA A 18 -9.07 3.37 12.15
CA ALA A 18 -9.88 4.52 12.50
C ALA A 18 -10.70 4.97 11.28
N PRO A 19 -11.89 5.51 11.51
CA PRO A 19 -12.77 5.80 10.38
C PRO A 19 -12.19 6.71 9.33
N LYS A 20 -11.28 7.58 9.70
CA LYS A 20 -10.72 8.51 8.73
C LYS A 20 -9.63 7.90 7.88
N ILE A 21 -9.11 6.75 8.25
CA ILE A 21 -7.99 6.16 7.55
C ILE A 21 -8.50 5.17 6.55
N GLU A 22 -8.15 5.34 5.30
CA GLU A 22 -8.59 4.40 4.27
C GLU A 22 -7.52 3.34 4.00
N GLU A 23 -6.28 3.74 3.96
CA GLU A 23 -5.21 2.78 3.74
C GLU A 23 -3.92 3.32 4.33
N GLN A 24 -2.95 2.43 4.50
CA GLN A 24 -1.65 2.81 4.98
C GLN A 24 -0.62 1.91 4.32
N VAL A 25 0.46 2.48 3.84
CA VAL A 25 1.50 1.72 3.16
C VAL A 25 2.77 1.85 3.98
N ILE A 26 3.42 0.72 4.21
CA ILE A 26 4.64 0.67 4.99
C ILE A 26 5.72 0.02 4.14
N LEU A 27 6.86 0.68 4.05
CA LEU A 27 8.02 0.09 3.42
C LEU A 27 8.78 -0.66 4.50
N ASN A 28 8.90 -1.96 4.34
CA ASN A 28 9.54 -2.80 5.33
C ASN A 28 11.05 -2.79 5.16
N GLU A 29 11.73 -3.26 6.18
CA GLU A 29 13.19 -3.23 6.16
C GLU A 29 13.78 -4.07 5.05
N ASP A 30 13.09 -5.12 4.68
CA ASP A 30 13.62 -6.01 3.64
C ASP A 30 13.29 -5.52 2.24
N GLY A 31 12.71 -4.34 2.12
CA GLY A 31 12.39 -3.81 0.81
C GLY A 31 11.00 -4.15 0.32
N SER A 32 10.25 -4.94 1.05
CA SER A 32 8.89 -5.24 0.66
C SER A 32 7.96 -4.16 1.18
N PHE A 33 6.73 -4.19 0.69
CA PHE A 33 5.72 -3.24 1.12
C PHE A 33 4.57 -3.96 1.79
N SER A 34 3.98 -3.31 2.77
CA SER A 34 2.76 -3.81 3.38
C SER A 34 1.68 -2.76 3.18
N ILE A 35 0.56 -3.17 2.65
CA ILE A 35 -0.58 -2.30 2.45
C ILE A 35 -1.66 -2.72 3.43
N PHE A 36 -2.10 -1.77 4.25
CA PHE A 36 -3.19 -2.03 5.18
C PHE A 36 -4.41 -1.26 4.70
N ILE A 37 -5.50 -1.96 4.51
CA ILE A 37 -6.73 -1.34 4.02
C ILE A 37 -7.77 -1.46 5.11
N ASN A 38 -8.51 -0.38 5.34
CA ASN A 38 -9.49 -0.34 6.39
C ASN A 38 -10.63 -1.28 6.04
N ALA A 39 -10.78 -2.32 6.85
CA ALA A 39 -11.79 -3.33 6.62
C ALA A 39 -13.20 -2.79 6.83
N ARG A 40 -13.34 -1.63 7.45
CA ARG A 40 -14.66 -1.05 7.68
C ARG A 40 -15.22 -0.37 6.45
N LEU A 41 -14.39 -0.14 5.44
CA LEU A 41 -14.88 0.48 4.21
C LEU A 41 -15.70 -0.52 3.41
N ASN A 42 -16.63 -0.02 2.58
CA ASN A 42 -17.33 -0.92 1.69
C ASN A 42 -16.38 -1.36 0.57
N TRP A 43 -16.86 -2.30 -0.23
CA TRP A 43 -16.02 -2.92 -1.23
C TRP A 43 -15.41 -1.91 -2.20
N GLU A 44 -16.24 -0.98 -2.67
CA GLU A 44 -15.75 -0.02 -3.65
C GLU A 44 -14.66 0.86 -3.07
N ARG A 45 -14.83 1.26 -1.82
CA ARG A 45 -13.84 2.10 -1.17
C ARG A 45 -12.57 1.32 -0.89
N GLN A 46 -12.70 0.05 -0.55
CA GLN A 46 -11.52 -0.77 -0.35
C GLN A 46 -10.72 -0.91 -1.63
N MET A 47 -11.42 -1.08 -2.75
CA MET A 47 -10.71 -1.22 -4.02
C MET A 47 -10.04 0.10 -4.41
N ALA A 48 -10.71 1.21 -4.18
CA ALA A 48 -10.10 2.50 -4.46
C ALA A 48 -8.87 2.73 -3.59
N ALA A 49 -8.95 2.34 -2.33
CA ALA A 49 -7.82 2.49 -1.42
C ALA A 49 -6.65 1.64 -1.88
N TYR A 50 -6.93 0.42 -2.32
CA TYR A 50 -5.88 -0.45 -2.81
C TYR A 50 -5.20 0.17 -4.03
N GLN A 51 -5.99 0.66 -4.97
CA GLN A 51 -5.40 1.26 -6.16
C GLN A 51 -4.57 2.48 -5.83
N HIS A 52 -5.04 3.27 -4.88
CA HIS A 52 -4.30 4.43 -4.45
C HIS A 52 -2.96 4.04 -3.83
N ALA A 53 -2.97 3.00 -3.01
CA ALA A 53 -1.75 2.52 -2.37
C ALA A 53 -0.77 2.00 -3.40
N ILE A 54 -1.26 1.25 -4.37
CA ILE A 54 -0.38 0.73 -5.42
C ILE A 54 0.22 1.88 -6.21
N ARG A 55 -0.56 2.91 -6.47
CA ARG A 55 -0.02 4.05 -7.20
C ARG A 55 1.14 4.69 -6.45
N HIS A 56 1.01 4.85 -5.14
CA HIS A 56 2.11 5.41 -4.36
C HIS A 56 3.36 4.56 -4.51
N ILE A 57 3.21 3.26 -4.45
CA ILE A 57 4.36 2.39 -4.58
C ILE A 57 4.97 2.51 -5.95
N MET A 58 4.13 2.53 -6.98
CA MET A 58 4.63 2.58 -8.34
C MET A 58 5.30 3.89 -8.66
N GLU A 59 4.86 4.96 -8.03
CA GLU A 59 5.45 6.26 -8.26
C GLU A 59 6.64 6.54 -7.36
N ASP A 60 6.96 5.57 -6.50
CA ASP A 60 8.16 5.68 -5.68
C ASP A 60 8.14 6.90 -4.78
N ASP A 61 6.96 7.20 -4.26
CA ASP A 61 6.83 8.37 -3.41
C ASP A 61 7.68 8.27 -2.17
N PHE A 62 7.92 7.06 -1.72
CA PHE A 62 8.68 6.88 -0.49
C PHE A 62 10.13 7.30 -0.66
N SER A 63 10.68 7.06 -1.83
CA SER A 63 12.03 7.48 -2.10
C SER A 63 12.14 8.99 -2.14
N LYS A 64 11.13 9.65 -2.68
CA LYS A 64 11.16 11.09 -2.74
C LYS A 64 11.17 11.68 -1.35
N GLU A 65 10.38 11.11 -0.48
CA GLU A 65 10.35 11.62 0.86
C GLU A 65 11.66 11.43 1.56
N CYS A 66 12.27 10.31 1.33
CA CYS A 66 13.55 10.07 1.97
C CYS A 66 14.62 10.98 1.45
N ALA A 67 14.49 11.40 0.23
CA ALA A 67 15.53 12.19 -0.37
C ALA A 67 15.54 13.60 0.16
N ASP A 68 14.46 14.02 0.70
CA ASP A 68 14.45 15.36 1.26
C ASP A 68 15.03 15.38 2.66
#